data_6204f77f49ad630d36f6cf58d0447427
#
_entry.id   6204f77f49ad630d36f6cf58d0447427
#
_cell.length_a   1.000
_cell.length_b   1.000
_cell.length_c   1.000
_cell.angle_alpha   90.00
_cell.angle_beta   90.00
_cell.angle_gamma   90.00
#
_symmetry.space_group_name_H-M   'P 1'
#
loop_
_entity.id
_entity.type
_entity.pdbx_description
1 polymer ?
#
loop_
_entity_poly.entity_id
_entity_poly.type
_entity_poly.pdbx_seq_one_letter_code
_entity_poly.pdbx_strand_id
1 'polypeptide(L)'
;MGLILLGGSIGAIWKNEHRFDYYQAAKATEPTEAVGDLSADRLFSHTGSMDQDLTMKGDYVQSFQGLLEVSRSAEIYAWDRDEDDDGVTWSKEWMSSLENNSRNRDFDQLLTSADIRPKTYQVAELKIASKQIQFVDRKYHIHPYSLQLSKKGTDEKLATRGDYFYLAKGGGNQLGDERLSYRGLPVPQTATYFGKWGEGIAVAHQAEKK
;
A
#
# COMPACT_ATOMS: atom_id res chain seq x y z
N MET A 1 6.64 -37.39 -3.25
CA MET A 1 6.33 -35.99 -3.65
C MET A 1 4.84 -35.62 -3.54
N GLY A 2 3.86 -36.51 -3.71
CA GLY A 2 2.43 -36.20 -3.65
C GLY A 2 1.88 -35.71 -2.31
N LEU A 3 2.43 -36.14 -1.20
CA LEU A 3 1.96 -35.78 0.16
C LEU A 3 2.25 -34.31 0.55
N ILE A 4 3.33 -33.74 0.07
CA ILE A 4 3.71 -32.35 0.37
C ILE A 4 2.81 -31.35 -0.38
N LEU A 5 2.41 -31.68 -1.60
CA LEU A 5 1.48 -30.88 -2.40
C LEU A 5 0.05 -30.89 -1.81
N LEU A 6 -0.39 -32.04 -1.29
CA LEU A 6 -1.68 -32.16 -0.60
C LEU A 6 -1.72 -31.33 0.71
N GLY A 7 -0.66 -31.38 1.51
CA GLY A 7 -0.56 -30.58 2.74
C GLY A 7 -0.57 -29.08 2.49
N GLY A 8 0.14 -28.60 1.46
CA GLY A 8 0.18 -27.21 1.07
C GLY A 8 -1.18 -26.70 0.53
N SER A 9 -1.87 -27.50 -0.27
CA SER A 9 -3.18 -27.14 -0.82
C SER A 9 -4.28 -27.10 0.26
N ILE A 10 -4.28 -28.05 1.20
CA ILE A 10 -5.21 -28.06 2.32
C ILE A 10 -4.99 -26.84 3.23
N GLY A 11 -3.73 -26.50 3.53
CA GLY A 11 -3.39 -25.30 4.29
C GLY A 11 -3.81 -24.00 3.61
N ALA A 12 -3.69 -23.92 2.29
CA ALA A 12 -4.12 -22.76 1.51
C ALA A 12 -5.66 -22.64 1.47
N ILE A 13 -6.37 -23.75 1.31
CA ILE A 13 -7.84 -23.80 1.34
C ILE A 13 -8.33 -23.42 2.74
N TRP A 14 -7.76 -24.04 3.79
CA TRP A 14 -8.13 -23.72 5.18
C TRP A 14 -7.91 -22.24 5.53
N LYS A 15 -6.78 -21.67 5.12
CA LYS A 15 -6.48 -20.24 5.32
C LYS A 15 -7.41 -19.32 4.54
N ASN A 16 -7.93 -19.77 3.41
CA ASN A 16 -8.87 -18.99 2.60
C ASN A 16 -10.30 -19.10 3.14
N GLU A 17 -10.72 -20.26 3.62
CA GLU A 17 -12.04 -20.48 4.23
C GLU A 17 -12.22 -19.77 5.58
N HIS A 18 -11.12 -19.49 6.30
CA HIS A 18 -11.14 -18.76 7.57
C HIS A 18 -10.84 -17.26 7.41
N ARG A 19 -10.80 -16.75 6.18
CA ARG A 19 -10.77 -15.30 5.95
C ARG A 19 -12.10 -14.70 6.37
N PHE A 20 -12.02 -13.69 7.26
CA PHE A 20 -13.21 -12.94 7.62
C PHE A 20 -13.80 -12.29 6.34
N ASP A 21 -15.02 -12.66 6.01
CA ASP A 21 -15.72 -12.11 4.85
C ASP A 21 -16.35 -10.76 5.24
N TYR A 22 -15.59 -9.70 5.03
CA TYR A 22 -16.04 -8.34 5.31
C TYR A 22 -17.29 -7.95 4.51
N TYR A 23 -17.46 -8.49 3.32
CA TYR A 23 -18.63 -8.21 2.49
C TYR A 23 -19.90 -8.82 3.09
N GLN A 24 -19.85 -10.08 3.48
CA GLN A 24 -20.99 -10.74 4.14
C GLN A 24 -21.28 -10.12 5.51
N ALA A 25 -20.25 -9.79 6.27
CA ALA A 25 -20.40 -9.12 7.55
C ALA A 25 -21.03 -7.73 7.39
N ALA A 26 -20.60 -6.93 6.42
CA ALA A 26 -21.18 -5.62 6.12
C ALA A 26 -22.64 -5.74 5.65
N LYS A 27 -22.94 -6.75 4.82
CA LYS A 27 -24.28 -7.00 4.32
C LYS A 27 -25.26 -7.48 5.41
N ALA A 28 -24.76 -8.20 6.41
CA ALA A 28 -25.53 -8.65 7.58
C ALA A 28 -25.73 -7.56 8.64
N THR A 29 -25.03 -6.43 8.52
CA THR A 29 -25.14 -5.30 9.45
C THR A 29 -26.26 -4.37 8.96
N GLU A 30 -27.12 -3.91 9.87
CA GLU A 30 -28.13 -2.89 9.54
C GLU A 30 -27.44 -1.59 9.09
N PRO A 31 -27.80 -1.04 7.92
CA PRO A 31 -27.28 0.24 7.48
C PRO A 31 -27.64 1.33 8.50
N THR A 32 -26.67 2.13 8.86
CA THR A 32 -26.93 3.30 9.72
C THR A 32 -27.08 4.53 8.84
N GLU A 33 -28.26 5.17 8.90
CA GLU A 33 -28.56 6.37 8.13
C GLU A 33 -27.99 7.64 8.79
N ALA A 34 -27.86 7.63 10.13
CA ALA A 34 -27.33 8.77 10.86
C ALA A 34 -26.24 8.38 11.86
N VAL A 35 -25.17 9.18 11.90
CA VAL A 35 -24.04 8.97 12.83
C VAL A 35 -24.45 9.13 14.29
N GLY A 36 -25.50 9.92 14.57
CA GLY A 36 -26.02 10.17 15.92
C GLY A 36 -26.61 8.94 16.63
N ASP A 37 -26.97 7.90 15.88
CA ASP A 37 -27.58 6.69 16.42
C ASP A 37 -26.57 5.58 16.74
N LEU A 38 -25.28 5.85 16.52
CA LEU A 38 -24.21 4.88 16.75
C LEU A 38 -23.88 4.77 18.25
N SER A 39 -24.13 3.58 18.79
CA SER A 39 -23.66 3.23 20.12
C SER A 39 -22.21 2.72 20.10
N ALA A 40 -21.48 2.95 21.18
CA ALA A 40 -20.10 2.47 21.32
C ALA A 40 -20.02 0.94 21.12
N ASP A 41 -18.97 0.49 20.45
CA ASP A 41 -18.65 -0.91 20.17
C ASP A 41 -19.63 -1.69 19.27
N ARG A 42 -20.69 -1.06 18.79
CA ARG A 42 -21.60 -1.70 17.83
C ARG A 42 -20.98 -1.72 16.44
N LEU A 43 -21.06 -2.88 15.78
CA LEU A 43 -20.75 -3.02 14.35
C LEU A 43 -21.82 -2.33 13.52
N PHE A 44 -21.41 -1.53 12.55
CA PHE A 44 -22.30 -0.84 11.64
C PHE A 44 -21.70 -0.77 10.24
N SER A 45 -22.56 -0.55 9.26
CA SER A 45 -22.15 -0.13 7.92
C SER A 45 -22.76 1.23 7.59
N HIS A 46 -22.00 2.07 6.90
CA HIS A 46 -22.43 3.37 6.45
C HIS A 46 -21.97 3.60 5.02
N THR A 47 -22.91 3.95 4.14
CA THR A 47 -22.62 4.23 2.73
C THR A 47 -22.88 5.70 2.45
N GLY A 48 -21.92 6.35 1.84
CA GLY A 48 -22.05 7.77 1.54
C GLY A 48 -21.09 8.25 0.45
N SER A 49 -21.24 9.52 0.07
CA SER A 49 -20.33 10.19 -0.85
C SER A 49 -18.97 10.42 -0.22
N MET A 50 -17.93 10.40 -1.05
CA MET A 50 -16.58 10.74 -0.64
C MET A 50 -16.12 12.06 -1.26
N ASP A 51 -15.23 12.76 -0.53
CA ASP A 51 -14.60 13.98 -1.03
C ASP A 51 -13.66 13.64 -2.21
N GLN A 52 -14.06 14.11 -3.41
CA GLN A 52 -13.30 13.88 -4.64
C GLN A 52 -12.03 14.75 -4.75
N ASP A 53 -11.96 15.83 -3.99
CA ASP A 53 -10.85 16.81 -4.02
C ASP A 53 -9.75 16.45 -3.00
N LEU A 54 -9.76 15.20 -2.51
CA LEU A 54 -8.77 14.73 -1.56
C LEU A 54 -7.36 14.92 -2.11
N THR A 55 -6.55 15.70 -1.39
CA THR A 55 -5.17 16.00 -1.76
C THR A 55 -4.21 15.52 -0.68
N MET A 56 -3.17 14.79 -1.09
CA MET A 56 -2.11 14.31 -0.21
C MET A 56 -0.76 14.88 -0.63
N LYS A 57 0.03 15.31 0.34
CA LYS A 57 1.42 15.73 0.10
C LYS A 57 2.29 14.52 -0.26
N GLY A 58 3.06 14.65 -1.33
CA GLY A 58 4.13 13.72 -1.64
C GLY A 58 5.43 14.10 -0.93
N ASP A 59 6.40 13.21 -0.97
CA ASP A 59 7.76 13.43 -0.47
C ASP A 59 8.70 13.81 -1.63
N TYR A 60 8.88 12.89 -2.59
CA TYR A 60 9.67 13.13 -3.81
C TYR A 60 8.86 13.79 -4.94
N VAL A 61 7.54 13.77 -4.84
CA VAL A 61 6.61 14.48 -5.74
C VAL A 61 5.81 15.51 -4.95
N GLN A 62 5.19 16.49 -5.62
CA GLN A 62 4.53 17.60 -4.92
C GLN A 62 3.27 17.14 -4.18
N SER A 63 2.35 16.50 -4.90
CA SER A 63 1.07 16.05 -4.34
C SER A 63 0.41 14.97 -5.19
N PHE A 64 -0.55 14.32 -4.58
CA PHE A 64 -1.48 13.39 -5.22
C PHE A 64 -2.91 13.90 -5.01
N GLN A 65 -3.74 13.87 -6.05
CA GLN A 65 -5.12 14.33 -6.02
C GLN A 65 -6.08 13.19 -6.37
N GLY A 66 -7.26 13.16 -5.75
CA GLY A 66 -8.29 12.19 -6.03
C GLY A 66 -7.92 10.74 -5.69
N LEU A 67 -7.01 10.53 -4.75
CA LEU A 67 -6.56 9.22 -4.31
C LEU A 67 -6.80 9.02 -2.82
N LEU A 68 -7.26 7.82 -2.43
CA LEU A 68 -7.42 7.41 -1.03
C LEU A 68 -6.08 7.05 -0.40
N GLU A 69 -5.25 6.38 -1.16
CA GLU A 69 -3.96 5.87 -0.70
C GLU A 69 -2.99 5.82 -1.86
N VAL A 70 -1.74 6.10 -1.59
CA VAL A 70 -0.63 5.93 -2.54
C VAL A 70 0.46 5.08 -1.89
N SER A 71 0.84 4.00 -2.56
CA SER A 71 2.05 3.25 -2.23
C SER A 71 3.19 3.69 -3.10
N ARG A 72 4.27 4.10 -2.49
CA ARG A 72 5.57 4.33 -3.11
C ARG A 72 6.45 3.11 -2.89
N SER A 73 6.92 2.51 -3.97
CA SER A 73 7.92 1.43 -3.93
C SER A 73 9.27 1.99 -4.35
N ALA A 74 10.27 1.79 -3.51
CA ALA A 74 11.66 2.07 -3.83
C ALA A 74 12.39 0.76 -4.08
N GLU A 75 13.25 0.75 -5.09
CA GLU A 75 14.08 -0.41 -5.43
C GLU A 75 15.50 0.05 -5.74
N ILE A 76 16.47 -0.82 -5.44
CA ILE A 76 17.88 -0.65 -5.78
C ILE A 76 18.34 -1.80 -6.66
N TYR A 77 19.17 -1.52 -7.68
CA TYR A 77 19.79 -2.55 -8.51
C TYR A 77 21.06 -3.04 -7.87
N ALA A 78 21.04 -4.26 -7.33
CA ALA A 78 22.11 -4.78 -6.51
C ALA A 78 22.32 -6.29 -6.73
N TRP A 79 23.32 -6.85 -6.04
CA TRP A 79 23.57 -8.27 -6.05
C TRP A 79 22.60 -9.00 -5.11
N ASP A 80 21.89 -9.97 -5.66
CA ASP A 80 21.13 -10.96 -4.95
C ASP A 80 21.96 -12.23 -4.73
N ARG A 81 21.85 -12.83 -3.54
CA ARG A 81 22.53 -14.05 -3.16
C ARG A 81 21.52 -15.14 -2.86
N ASP A 82 21.46 -16.12 -3.73
CA ASP A 82 20.66 -17.32 -3.52
C ASP A 82 21.57 -18.49 -3.11
N GLU A 83 21.21 -19.23 -2.08
CA GLU A 83 21.95 -20.38 -1.56
C GLU A 83 21.02 -21.57 -1.45
N ASP A 84 21.37 -22.63 -2.18
CA ASP A 84 20.68 -23.91 -2.16
C ASP A 84 21.65 -25.06 -1.89
N ASP A 85 21.16 -26.30 -2.01
CA ASP A 85 21.97 -27.52 -1.77
C ASP A 85 23.12 -27.69 -2.79
N ASP A 86 23.02 -27.04 -3.95
CA ASP A 86 24.03 -27.08 -5.02
C ASP A 86 25.08 -25.97 -4.89
N GLY A 87 24.87 -25.01 -3.99
CA GLY A 87 25.83 -23.95 -3.68
C GLY A 87 25.25 -22.54 -3.69
N VAL A 88 26.14 -21.54 -3.84
CA VAL A 88 25.79 -20.12 -3.85
C VAL A 88 25.78 -19.59 -5.27
N THR A 89 24.63 -19.06 -5.69
CA THR A 89 24.46 -18.32 -6.95
C THR A 89 24.34 -16.82 -6.71
N TRP A 90 24.75 -16.04 -7.70
CA TRP A 90 24.71 -14.58 -7.63
C TRP A 90 24.05 -14.03 -8.89
N SER A 91 23.00 -13.24 -8.70
CA SER A 91 22.36 -12.48 -9.77
C SER A 91 22.40 -10.97 -9.49
N LYS A 92 22.07 -10.18 -10.51
CA LYS A 92 21.87 -8.73 -10.35
C LYS A 92 20.44 -8.42 -10.67
N GLU A 93 19.73 -7.83 -9.71
CA GLU A 93 18.32 -7.53 -9.91
C GLU A 93 17.86 -6.29 -9.15
N TRP A 94 16.63 -5.86 -9.44
CA TRP A 94 15.95 -4.81 -8.70
C TRP A 94 15.32 -5.41 -7.43
N MET A 95 15.78 -4.95 -6.27
CA MET A 95 15.31 -5.41 -4.97
C MET A 95 14.73 -4.27 -4.14
N SER A 96 13.70 -4.56 -3.36
CA SER A 96 13.00 -3.57 -2.52
C SER A 96 13.82 -3.11 -1.31
N SER A 97 14.80 -3.90 -0.90
CA SER A 97 15.76 -3.57 0.17
C SER A 97 17.13 -4.13 -0.18
N LEU A 98 18.16 -3.34 0.11
CA LEU A 98 19.52 -3.76 -0.11
C LEU A 98 19.88 -4.91 0.84
N GLU A 99 20.28 -6.06 0.28
CA GLU A 99 20.80 -7.16 1.08
C GLU A 99 22.19 -6.86 1.66
N ASN A 100 22.36 -7.21 2.93
CA ASN A 100 23.65 -7.11 3.60
C ASN A 100 24.55 -8.31 3.23
N ASN A 101 25.11 -8.29 2.04
CA ASN A 101 26.05 -9.30 1.55
C ASN A 101 27.39 -8.67 1.16
N SER A 102 28.41 -9.52 0.91
CA SER A 102 29.77 -9.05 0.65
C SER A 102 29.93 -8.22 -0.62
N ARG A 103 29.04 -8.40 -1.61
CA ARG A 103 29.06 -7.69 -2.90
C ARG A 103 28.33 -6.36 -2.89
N ASN A 104 27.51 -6.11 -1.85
CA ASN A 104 26.69 -4.90 -1.70
C ASN A 104 27.28 -3.90 -0.69
N ARG A 105 28.44 -4.16 -0.10
CA ARG A 105 29.03 -3.35 0.98
C ARG A 105 29.27 -1.87 0.65
N ASP A 106 29.47 -1.59 -0.64
CA ASP A 106 29.78 -0.24 -1.12
C ASP A 106 28.53 0.53 -1.61
N PHE A 107 27.34 -0.04 -1.39
CA PHE A 107 26.06 0.57 -1.78
C PHE A 107 25.24 0.98 -0.56
N ASP A 108 24.62 2.14 -0.66
CA ASP A 108 23.59 2.63 0.26
C ASP A 108 22.29 2.84 -0.53
N GLN A 109 21.17 2.43 0.05
CA GLN A 109 19.86 2.71 -0.50
C GLN A 109 19.34 4.03 0.09
N LEU A 110 19.19 5.05 -0.75
CA LEU A 110 18.77 6.40 -0.38
C LEU A 110 17.25 6.57 -0.49
N LEU A 111 16.65 5.93 -1.50
CA LEU A 111 15.21 6.00 -1.71
C LEU A 111 14.47 5.02 -0.81
N THR A 112 13.34 5.44 -0.28
CA THR A 112 12.55 4.66 0.68
C THR A 112 11.14 4.38 0.19
N SER A 113 10.65 3.18 0.47
CA SER A 113 9.25 2.82 0.28
C SER A 113 8.36 3.45 1.36
N ALA A 114 7.11 3.79 1.04
CA ALA A 114 6.15 4.33 1.99
C ALA A 114 4.72 4.17 1.49
N ASP A 115 3.78 4.02 2.42
CA ASP A 115 2.36 4.25 2.16
C ASP A 115 1.99 5.67 2.60
N ILE A 116 1.34 6.40 1.69
CA ILE A 116 0.94 7.79 1.86
C ILE A 116 -0.58 7.81 1.96
N ARG A 117 -1.11 8.34 3.08
CA ARG A 117 -2.53 8.43 3.38
C ARG A 117 -2.87 9.78 4.02
N PRO A 118 -4.09 10.30 3.88
CA PRO A 118 -4.54 11.43 4.67
C PRO A 118 -4.67 11.01 6.14
N LYS A 119 -4.78 11.96 7.05
CA LYS A 119 -4.98 11.63 8.49
C LYS A 119 -6.35 11.02 8.75
N THR A 120 -7.36 11.46 8.03
CA THR A 120 -8.75 11.02 8.14
C THR A 120 -9.40 10.98 6.77
N TYR A 121 -10.40 10.12 6.63
CA TYR A 121 -11.33 10.08 5.50
C TYR A 121 -12.69 10.58 5.95
N GLN A 122 -13.48 11.03 4.99
CA GLN A 122 -14.87 11.39 5.22
C GLN A 122 -15.77 10.63 4.23
N VAL A 123 -16.77 9.94 4.76
CA VAL A 123 -17.82 9.26 4.01
C VAL A 123 -19.14 9.89 4.44
N ALA A 124 -19.70 10.76 3.63
CA ALA A 124 -20.77 11.68 4.01
C ALA A 124 -20.36 12.46 5.30
N GLU A 125 -21.13 12.35 6.39
CA GLU A 125 -20.83 12.97 7.69
C GLU A 125 -19.89 12.14 8.56
N LEU A 126 -19.59 10.89 8.20
CA LEU A 126 -18.77 9.99 8.99
C LEU A 126 -17.27 10.30 8.81
N LYS A 127 -16.61 10.67 9.90
CA LYS A 127 -15.15 10.86 9.92
C LYS A 127 -14.45 9.59 10.40
N ILE A 128 -13.46 9.13 9.64
CA ILE A 128 -12.79 7.85 9.83
C ILE A 128 -11.27 8.07 9.96
N ALA A 129 -10.66 7.50 10.99
CA ALA A 129 -9.22 7.58 11.17
C ALA A 129 -8.48 6.68 10.17
N SER A 130 -7.57 7.26 9.39
CA SER A 130 -6.84 6.55 8.33
C SER A 130 -6.06 5.32 8.81
N LYS A 131 -5.49 5.37 10.02
CA LYS A 131 -4.69 4.27 10.57
C LYS A 131 -5.48 2.97 10.78
N GLN A 132 -6.81 3.07 10.80
CA GLN A 132 -7.70 1.96 11.12
C GLN A 132 -8.44 1.42 9.90
N ILE A 133 -8.25 2.04 8.74
CA ILE A 133 -8.88 1.60 7.49
C ILE A 133 -7.98 0.62 6.74
N GLN A 134 -8.59 -0.45 6.26
CA GLN A 134 -8.03 -1.33 5.25
C GLN A 134 -8.92 -1.27 4.00
N PHE A 135 -8.32 -0.90 2.87
CA PHE A 135 -9.00 -0.93 1.59
C PHE A 135 -8.91 -2.32 0.98
N VAL A 136 -10.00 -2.76 0.36
CA VAL A 136 -10.09 -4.07 -0.32
C VAL A 136 -9.81 -3.98 -1.82
N ASP A 137 -9.85 -2.77 -2.37
CA ASP A 137 -9.65 -2.52 -3.79
C ASP A 137 -8.17 -2.53 -4.19
N ARG A 138 -7.93 -2.73 -5.49
CA ARG A 138 -6.58 -2.76 -6.04
C ARG A 138 -6.08 -1.35 -6.35
N LYS A 139 -4.81 -1.10 -6.01
CA LYS A 139 -4.09 0.11 -6.43
C LYS A 139 -3.65 -0.01 -7.88
N TYR A 140 -3.80 1.09 -8.63
CA TYR A 140 -3.37 1.21 -10.03
C TYR A 140 -2.03 1.93 -10.11
N HIS A 141 -1.29 1.60 -11.15
CA HIS A 141 -0.02 2.29 -11.42
C HIS A 141 -0.25 3.77 -11.75
N ILE A 142 0.57 4.65 -11.18
CA ILE A 142 0.56 6.08 -11.46
C ILE A 142 1.77 6.39 -12.33
N HIS A 143 1.53 6.84 -13.56
CA HIS A 143 2.61 7.16 -14.49
C HIS A 143 3.41 8.38 -13.99
N PRO A 144 4.75 8.30 -13.94
CA PRO A 144 5.61 9.38 -13.46
C PRO A 144 5.39 10.71 -14.22
N TYR A 145 5.04 10.65 -15.50
CA TYR A 145 4.78 11.83 -16.31
C TYR A 145 3.54 12.64 -15.88
N SER A 146 2.64 12.05 -15.10
CA SER A 146 1.49 12.74 -14.51
C SER A 146 1.82 13.42 -13.17
N LEU A 147 3.01 13.23 -12.64
CA LEU A 147 3.45 13.75 -11.36
C LEU A 147 4.54 14.82 -11.53
N GLN A 148 4.48 15.84 -10.69
CA GLN A 148 5.52 16.86 -10.61
C GLN A 148 6.47 16.57 -9.46
N LEU A 149 7.78 16.61 -9.71
CA LEU A 149 8.78 16.45 -8.66
C LEU A 149 8.64 17.56 -7.60
N SER A 150 8.76 17.18 -6.35
CA SER A 150 8.92 18.11 -5.25
C SER A 150 10.34 18.72 -5.23
N LYS A 151 10.58 19.67 -4.30
CA LYS A 151 11.93 20.16 -4.07
C LYS A 151 12.89 19.02 -3.75
N LYS A 152 12.50 18.06 -2.87
CA LYS A 152 13.33 16.91 -2.53
C LYS A 152 13.62 16.03 -3.74
N GLY A 153 12.61 15.70 -4.56
CA GLY A 153 12.82 14.91 -5.78
C GLY A 153 13.76 15.59 -6.78
N THR A 154 13.72 16.94 -6.86
CA THR A 154 14.62 17.72 -7.70
C THR A 154 16.04 17.77 -7.11
N ASP A 155 16.16 17.99 -5.82
CA ASP A 155 17.47 18.02 -5.12
C ASP A 155 18.18 16.66 -5.23
N GLU A 156 17.44 15.54 -5.15
CA GLU A 156 17.92 14.18 -5.38
C GLU A 156 18.16 13.86 -6.87
N LYS A 157 17.88 14.80 -7.79
CA LYS A 157 18.07 14.63 -9.23
C LYS A 157 17.33 13.43 -9.84
N LEU A 158 16.13 13.18 -9.36
CA LEU A 158 15.29 12.15 -9.92
C LEU A 158 14.91 12.47 -11.38
N ALA A 159 15.03 11.48 -12.26
CA ALA A 159 14.68 11.60 -13.67
C ALA A 159 13.60 10.59 -14.04
N THR A 160 12.60 11.03 -14.79
CA THR A 160 11.52 10.16 -15.30
C THR A 160 12.01 9.31 -16.46
N ARG A 161 11.80 8.00 -16.37
CA ARG A 161 12.09 7.05 -17.44
C ARG A 161 11.11 5.87 -17.40
N GLY A 162 10.29 5.73 -18.45
CA GLY A 162 9.23 4.72 -18.47
C GLY A 162 8.29 4.89 -17.27
N ASP A 163 8.09 3.84 -16.53
CA ASP A 163 7.16 3.78 -15.39
C ASP A 163 7.79 4.15 -14.04
N TYR A 164 9.02 4.70 -14.06
CA TYR A 164 9.79 4.97 -12.86
C TYR A 164 10.40 6.37 -12.84
N PHE A 165 10.65 6.87 -11.63
CA PHE A 165 11.65 7.90 -11.36
C PHE A 165 12.95 7.22 -10.97
N TYR A 166 14.05 7.58 -11.64
CA TYR A 166 15.37 7.02 -11.39
C TYR A 166 16.27 8.02 -10.67
N LEU A 167 16.98 7.52 -9.67
CA LEU A 167 18.21 8.10 -9.16
C LEU A 167 19.35 7.28 -9.77
N ALA A 168 19.73 7.67 -10.98
CA ALA A 168 20.70 6.90 -11.75
C ALA A 168 22.09 7.53 -11.67
N LYS A 169 23.05 6.75 -11.18
CA LYS A 169 24.46 7.10 -11.20
C LYS A 169 25.09 6.84 -12.58
N GLY A 170 24.41 6.05 -13.46
CA GLY A 170 24.98 5.60 -14.76
C GLY A 170 23.93 5.33 -15.82
N GLY A 171 22.90 5.49 -16.09
CA GLY A 171 22.00 5.19 -17.22
C GLY A 171 20.93 4.12 -17.00
N GLY A 172 20.82 3.62 -15.78
CA GLY A 172 19.85 2.62 -15.34
C GLY A 172 20.35 1.17 -15.57
N ASN A 173 20.13 0.32 -14.59
CA ASN A 173 20.65 -1.06 -14.49
C ASN A 173 22.18 -1.14 -14.22
N GLN A 174 22.75 -0.13 -13.60
CA GLN A 174 24.07 -0.23 -12.99
C GLN A 174 23.93 -0.49 -11.49
N LEU A 175 24.86 -1.23 -10.91
CA LEU A 175 24.86 -1.50 -9.47
C LEU A 175 24.84 -0.17 -8.69
N GLY A 176 23.92 -0.07 -7.73
CA GLY A 176 23.66 1.13 -6.96
C GLY A 176 22.71 2.14 -7.62
N ASP A 177 22.17 1.88 -8.83
CA ASP A 177 21.06 2.66 -9.36
C ASP A 177 19.80 2.39 -8.53
N GLU A 178 19.01 3.43 -8.30
CA GLU A 178 17.75 3.32 -7.55
C GLU A 178 16.57 3.85 -8.38
N ARG A 179 15.37 3.35 -8.08
CA ARG A 179 14.15 3.81 -8.74
C ARG A 179 12.95 3.83 -7.79
N LEU A 180 11.99 4.70 -8.12
CA LEU A 180 10.69 4.79 -7.46
C LEU A 180 9.57 4.50 -8.44
N SER A 181 8.56 3.79 -7.97
CA SER A 181 7.26 3.70 -8.63
C SER A 181 6.15 4.03 -7.65
N TYR A 182 4.99 4.43 -8.19
CA TYR A 182 3.82 4.79 -7.41
C TYR A 182 2.60 4.00 -7.86
N ARG A 183 1.80 3.56 -6.90
CA ARG A 183 0.49 2.96 -7.13
C ARG A 183 -0.52 3.65 -6.25
N GLY A 184 -1.66 4.04 -6.82
CA GLY A 184 -2.71 4.75 -6.11
C GLY A 184 -4.05 4.04 -6.14
N LEU A 185 -4.85 4.26 -5.12
CA LEU A 185 -6.24 3.85 -5.05
C LEU A 185 -7.11 5.08 -5.28
N PRO A 186 -7.87 5.17 -6.40
CA PRO A 186 -8.73 6.31 -6.68
C PRO A 186 -9.85 6.46 -5.64
N VAL A 187 -10.26 7.71 -5.40
CA VAL A 187 -11.44 8.01 -4.60
C VAL A 187 -12.70 7.61 -5.38
N PRO A 188 -13.54 6.69 -4.87
CA PRO A 188 -14.82 6.39 -5.48
C PRO A 188 -15.82 7.52 -5.21
N GLN A 189 -16.86 7.65 -6.04
CA GLN A 189 -17.93 8.63 -5.78
C GLN A 189 -18.68 8.32 -4.48
N THR A 190 -18.90 7.03 -4.24
CA THR A 190 -19.52 6.51 -3.01
C THR A 190 -18.69 5.38 -2.43
N ALA A 191 -18.62 5.29 -1.11
CA ALA A 191 -17.97 4.20 -0.40
C ALA A 191 -18.85 3.68 0.72
N THR A 192 -18.71 2.39 1.02
CA THR A 192 -19.30 1.77 2.19
C THR A 192 -18.22 1.54 3.22
N TYR A 193 -18.37 2.14 4.38
CA TYR A 193 -17.55 1.88 5.54
C TYR A 193 -18.17 0.78 6.40
N PHE A 194 -17.36 -0.13 6.88
CA PHE A 194 -17.74 -1.16 7.84
C PHE A 194 -16.80 -1.15 9.03
N GLY A 195 -17.35 -1.01 10.23
CA GLY A 195 -16.55 -0.91 11.43
C GLY A 195 -17.34 -0.75 12.71
N LYS A 196 -16.65 -0.26 13.74
CA LYS A 196 -17.22 0.06 15.06
C LYS A 196 -17.17 1.56 15.31
N TRP A 197 -18.08 2.06 16.13
CA TRP A 197 -18.04 3.42 16.62
C TRP A 197 -17.33 3.46 17.99
N GLY A 198 -16.34 4.34 18.13
CA GLY A 198 -15.64 4.52 19.39
C GLY A 198 -15.00 5.90 19.50
N GLU A 199 -15.11 6.54 20.64
CA GLU A 199 -14.51 7.86 20.94
C GLU A 199 -14.83 8.98 19.92
N GLY A 200 -16.02 8.94 19.31
CA GLY A 200 -16.43 9.93 18.32
C GLY A 200 -15.82 9.76 16.93
N ILE A 201 -15.16 8.64 16.67
CA ILE A 201 -14.53 8.30 15.40
C ILE A 201 -14.90 6.86 15.03
N ALA A 202 -15.15 6.63 13.74
CA ALA A 202 -15.33 5.27 13.24
C ALA A 202 -13.99 4.52 13.19
N VAL A 203 -13.99 3.30 13.72
CA VAL A 203 -12.84 2.42 13.83
C VAL A 203 -13.07 1.18 12.97
N ALA A 204 -12.14 0.84 12.11
CA ALA A 204 -12.24 -0.38 11.29
C ALA A 204 -12.38 -1.61 12.20
N HIS A 205 -13.28 -2.51 11.83
CA HIS A 205 -13.39 -3.78 12.52
C HIS A 205 -12.12 -4.62 12.28
N GLN A 206 -11.38 -4.87 13.34
CA GLN A 206 -10.30 -5.85 13.30
C GLN A 206 -10.89 -7.21 13.71
N ALA A 207 -10.89 -8.17 12.77
CA ALA A 207 -11.21 -9.54 13.13
C ALA A 207 -10.19 -10.02 14.17
N GLU A 208 -10.69 -10.48 15.32
CA GLU A 208 -9.82 -11.10 16.32
C GLU A 208 -9.10 -12.28 15.69
N LYS A 209 -7.77 -12.26 15.74
CA LYS A 209 -6.98 -13.42 15.38
C LYS A 209 -7.26 -14.49 16.44
N LYS A 210 -8.09 -15.47 16.08
CA LYS A 210 -8.19 -16.71 16.82
C LYS A 210 -6.96 -17.57 16.59
#